data_ac8be5240ec2f3f888dd9b92347e9fa1
#
_entry.id   ac8be5240ec2f3f888dd9b92347e9fa1
#
_cell.length_a   1.000
_cell.length_b   1.000
_cell.length_c   1.000
_cell.angle_alpha   90.00
_cell.angle_beta   90.00
_cell.angle_gamma   90.00
#
_symmetry.space_group_name_H-M   'P 1'
#
loop_
_entity.id
_entity.type
_entity.pdbx_description
1 polymer ?
#
loop_
_entity_poly.entity_id
_entity_poly.type
_entity_poly.pdbx_seq_one_letter_code
_entity_poly.pdbx_strand_id
1 'polypeptide(L)'
;LIKKVRACRTAEEERSVINKESAEIRNLSKDPNAPHKARNLCKAIYMQMMGYQTSFMQMSCINLLASSDFTEKRIAYSALSLVIDSTSQVLLLATSTIKKDLQNKDSTEIQALALNAIGDVCTPDMCRELGMEVANLIQNTGDSNVKKRAACAEVVIIKNCPEMIDSYIDKIPTLLEDRTHSVCLSGIYLVIEMINKKPAIIEKIKKYHSMFVKYEKSLLSVSYSPEFDVNGITDPFLQAKILEIMQYTAKDDKDLIDELADLFVSVQSITESSRQTGYALQYEIIKTINNLNASSGMRS
;
A
#
# COMPACT_ATOMS: atom_id res chain seq x y z
N LEU A 1 -3.02 31.89 -7.07
CA LEU A 1 -4.22 31.13 -7.41
C LEU A 1 -5.12 30.95 -6.18
N ILE A 2 -4.72 30.21 -5.15
CA ILE A 2 -5.54 29.90 -3.95
C ILE A 2 -6.18 31.15 -3.33
N LYS A 3 -5.40 32.23 -3.12
CA LYS A 3 -5.94 33.50 -2.59
C LYS A 3 -7.01 34.10 -3.48
N LYS A 4 -6.83 34.04 -4.82
CA LYS A 4 -7.80 34.58 -5.78
C LYS A 4 -9.08 33.75 -5.77
N VAL A 5 -8.98 32.42 -5.75
CA VAL A 5 -10.11 31.51 -5.70
C VAL A 5 -10.92 31.70 -4.39
N ARG A 6 -10.22 31.79 -3.25
CA ARG A 6 -10.90 32.02 -1.94
C ARG A 6 -11.56 33.40 -1.81
N ALA A 7 -11.18 34.35 -2.64
CA ALA A 7 -11.79 35.68 -2.66
C ALA A 7 -13.06 35.76 -3.55
N CYS A 8 -13.30 34.75 -4.39
CA CYS A 8 -14.48 34.67 -5.23
C CYS A 8 -15.75 34.50 -4.40
N ARG A 9 -16.81 35.20 -4.77
CA ARG A 9 -18.13 35.13 -4.11
C ARG A 9 -19.11 34.28 -4.87
N THR A 10 -18.88 34.05 -6.14
CA THR A 10 -19.74 33.26 -7.03
C THR A 10 -18.94 32.18 -7.76
N ALA A 11 -19.64 31.11 -8.16
CA ALA A 11 -19.06 30.04 -8.98
C ALA A 11 -18.58 30.55 -10.35
N GLU A 12 -19.19 31.61 -10.86
CA GLU A 12 -18.83 32.21 -12.13
C GLU A 12 -17.49 32.98 -12.04
N GLU A 13 -17.30 33.74 -10.97
CA GLU A 13 -16.02 34.38 -10.65
C GLU A 13 -14.90 33.35 -10.51
N GLU A 14 -15.16 32.26 -9.77
CA GLU A 14 -14.22 31.16 -9.61
C GLU A 14 -13.82 30.55 -10.94
N ARG A 15 -14.80 30.17 -11.79
CA ARG A 15 -14.54 29.65 -13.14
C ARG A 15 -13.71 30.60 -13.99
N SER A 16 -13.99 31.92 -13.93
CA SER A 16 -13.21 32.92 -14.64
C SER A 16 -11.75 32.97 -14.20
N VAL A 17 -11.50 32.91 -12.89
CA VAL A 17 -10.13 32.85 -12.32
C VAL A 17 -9.41 31.58 -12.76
N ILE A 18 -10.05 30.42 -12.67
CA ILE A 18 -9.47 29.12 -13.06
C ILE A 18 -9.18 29.09 -14.57
N ASN A 19 -10.10 29.55 -15.41
CA ASN A 19 -9.90 29.58 -16.86
C ASN A 19 -8.73 30.48 -17.28
N LYS A 20 -8.58 31.64 -16.68
CA LYS A 20 -7.44 32.53 -16.91
C LYS A 20 -6.11 31.88 -16.53
N GLU A 21 -6.05 31.28 -15.34
CA GLU A 21 -4.85 30.57 -14.86
C GLU A 21 -4.53 29.35 -15.74
N SER A 22 -5.52 28.58 -16.15
CA SER A 22 -5.36 27.42 -17.05
C SER A 22 -4.80 27.86 -18.41
N ALA A 23 -5.27 28.97 -18.97
CA ALA A 23 -4.77 29.51 -20.23
C ALA A 23 -3.31 29.96 -20.11
N GLU A 24 -2.96 30.62 -19.01
CA GLU A 24 -1.58 31.03 -18.71
C GLU A 24 -0.65 29.84 -18.61
N ILE A 25 -1.04 28.81 -17.84
CA ILE A 25 -0.24 27.58 -17.66
C ILE A 25 -0.05 26.85 -19.00
N ARG A 26 -1.13 26.72 -19.82
CA ARG A 26 -1.05 26.11 -21.16
C ARG A 26 -0.07 26.82 -22.08
N ASN A 27 -0.02 28.13 -22.02
CA ASN A 27 0.93 28.90 -22.82
C ASN A 27 2.37 28.68 -22.34
N LEU A 28 2.60 28.70 -21.04
CA LEU A 28 3.91 28.41 -20.43
C LEU A 28 4.38 26.97 -20.69
N SER A 29 3.47 26.00 -20.71
CA SER A 29 3.83 24.59 -20.92
C SER A 29 4.34 24.27 -22.34
N LYS A 30 4.11 25.16 -23.30
CA LYS A 30 4.65 25.03 -24.67
C LYS A 30 6.14 25.29 -24.76
N ASP A 31 6.70 26.04 -23.80
CA ASP A 31 8.13 26.35 -23.77
C ASP A 31 8.87 25.31 -22.89
N PRO A 32 9.77 24.50 -23.49
CA PRO A 32 10.58 23.55 -22.75
C PRO A 32 11.43 24.18 -21.65
N ASN A 33 11.77 25.47 -21.77
CA ASN A 33 12.58 26.20 -20.83
C ASN A 33 11.79 27.14 -19.91
N ALA A 34 10.45 27.02 -19.92
CA ALA A 34 9.59 27.82 -19.06
C ALA A 34 9.98 27.71 -17.59
N PRO A 35 10.03 28.81 -16.84
CA PRO A 35 10.32 28.80 -15.42
C PRO A 35 9.14 28.17 -14.64
N HIS A 36 9.43 27.65 -13.45
CA HIS A 36 8.41 27.23 -12.51
C HIS A 36 7.49 26.07 -12.95
N LYS A 37 7.99 25.13 -13.76
CA LYS A 37 7.21 23.95 -14.24
C LYS A 37 6.53 23.18 -13.10
N ALA A 38 7.29 22.85 -12.04
CA ALA A 38 6.77 22.15 -10.87
C ALA A 38 5.67 22.94 -10.18
N ARG A 39 5.82 24.28 -10.04
CA ARG A 39 4.79 25.14 -9.48
C ARG A 39 3.52 25.18 -10.34
N ASN A 40 3.66 25.17 -11.67
CA ASN A 40 2.52 25.13 -12.57
C ASN A 40 1.80 23.77 -12.47
N LEU A 41 2.53 22.68 -12.32
CA LEU A 41 1.95 21.36 -12.06
C LEU A 41 1.21 21.32 -10.72
N CYS A 42 1.74 21.91 -9.64
CA CYS A 42 1.02 22.05 -8.37
C CYS A 42 -0.29 22.85 -8.51
N LYS A 43 -0.32 23.89 -9.33
CA LYS A 43 -1.54 24.63 -9.62
C LYS A 43 -2.57 23.75 -10.36
N ALA A 44 -2.10 22.92 -11.30
CA ALA A 44 -2.96 21.97 -12.01
C ALA A 44 -3.54 20.91 -11.05
N ILE A 45 -2.74 20.35 -10.14
CA ILE A 45 -3.21 19.44 -9.09
C ILE A 45 -4.33 20.10 -8.28
N TYR A 46 -4.12 21.34 -7.83
CA TYR A 46 -5.12 22.08 -7.08
C TYR A 46 -6.42 22.28 -7.88
N MET A 47 -6.33 22.65 -9.16
CA MET A 47 -7.51 22.78 -10.03
C MET A 47 -8.23 21.46 -10.24
N GLN A 48 -7.49 20.36 -10.44
CA GLN A 48 -8.04 19.00 -10.59
C GLN A 48 -8.79 18.57 -9.33
N MET A 49 -8.25 18.84 -8.14
CA MET A 49 -8.92 18.55 -6.87
C MET A 49 -10.20 19.37 -6.67
N MET A 50 -10.32 20.52 -7.30
CA MET A 50 -11.55 21.32 -7.34
C MET A 50 -12.55 20.86 -8.41
N GLY A 51 -12.24 19.82 -9.19
CA GLY A 51 -13.09 19.28 -10.23
C GLY A 51 -12.91 19.88 -11.64
N TYR A 52 -11.88 20.70 -11.84
CA TYR A 52 -11.58 21.27 -13.15
C TYR A 52 -10.63 20.37 -13.94
N GLN A 53 -10.90 20.19 -15.24
CA GLN A 53 -10.11 19.35 -16.14
C GLN A 53 -8.70 19.91 -16.39
N THR A 54 -7.67 19.10 -16.11
CA THR A 54 -6.26 19.49 -16.26
C THR A 54 -5.46 18.56 -17.16
N SER A 55 -6.11 17.80 -18.04
CA SER A 55 -5.48 16.87 -19.00
C SER A 55 -4.35 17.48 -19.84
N PHE A 56 -4.39 18.78 -20.08
CA PHE A 56 -3.32 19.51 -20.79
C PHE A 56 -1.97 19.49 -20.06
N MET A 57 -1.93 19.07 -18.78
CA MET A 57 -0.70 18.97 -17.98
C MET A 57 -0.08 17.57 -17.98
N GLN A 58 -0.68 16.58 -18.62
CA GLN A 58 -0.19 15.20 -18.63
C GLN A 58 1.25 15.09 -19.12
N MET A 59 1.58 15.71 -20.24
CA MET A 59 2.96 15.70 -20.77
C MET A 59 3.95 16.45 -19.87
N SER A 60 3.52 17.54 -19.24
CA SER A 60 4.34 18.27 -18.27
C SER A 60 4.63 17.42 -17.03
N CYS A 61 3.65 16.62 -16.58
CA CYS A 61 3.83 15.65 -15.49
C CYS A 61 4.89 14.61 -15.86
N ILE A 62 4.80 13.96 -17.04
CA ILE A 62 5.78 12.97 -17.52
C ILE A 62 7.19 13.58 -17.64
N ASN A 63 7.31 14.79 -18.16
CA ASN A 63 8.61 15.45 -18.27
C ASN A 63 9.24 15.73 -16.91
N LEU A 64 8.45 16.15 -15.91
CA LEU A 64 8.94 16.35 -14.55
C LEU A 64 9.22 15.03 -13.82
N LEU A 65 8.53 13.96 -14.16
CA LEU A 65 8.80 12.63 -13.62
C LEU A 65 10.23 12.17 -13.98
N ALA A 66 10.73 12.57 -15.14
CA ALA A 66 12.10 12.27 -15.59
C ALA A 66 13.17 13.23 -15.02
N SER A 67 12.79 14.24 -14.21
CA SER A 67 13.73 15.18 -13.58
C SER A 67 14.70 14.47 -12.65
N SER A 68 15.93 14.99 -12.56
CA SER A 68 16.92 14.58 -11.55
C SER A 68 16.70 15.26 -10.19
N ASP A 69 15.95 16.36 -10.13
CA ASP A 69 15.61 17.03 -8.88
C ASP A 69 14.51 16.26 -8.14
N PHE A 70 14.81 15.88 -6.89
CA PHE A 70 13.88 15.11 -6.06
C PHE A 70 12.55 15.84 -5.81
N THR A 71 12.59 17.18 -5.64
CA THR A 71 11.39 17.97 -5.35
C THR A 71 10.45 17.98 -6.56
N GLU A 72 11.00 18.18 -7.76
CA GLU A 72 10.23 18.12 -9.00
C GLU A 72 9.66 16.74 -9.26
N LYS A 73 10.49 15.70 -9.09
CA LYS A 73 10.09 14.30 -9.24
C LYS A 73 8.97 13.94 -8.27
N ARG A 74 9.05 14.32 -6.99
CA ARG A 74 8.02 14.09 -5.98
C ARG A 74 6.68 14.74 -6.34
N ILE A 75 6.72 15.98 -6.85
CA ILE A 75 5.52 16.68 -7.32
C ILE A 75 4.91 15.94 -8.50
N ALA A 76 5.75 15.48 -9.45
CA ALA A 76 5.29 14.72 -10.62
C ALA A 76 4.65 13.39 -10.23
N TYR A 77 5.22 12.63 -9.29
CA TYR A 77 4.63 11.41 -8.76
C TYR A 77 3.29 11.67 -8.07
N SER A 78 3.18 12.76 -7.30
CA SER A 78 1.91 13.15 -6.67
C SER A 78 0.86 13.59 -7.69
N ALA A 79 1.27 14.12 -8.84
CA ALA A 79 0.38 14.51 -9.92
C ALA A 79 -0.10 13.31 -10.77
N LEU A 80 0.72 12.25 -10.85
CA LEU A 80 0.52 11.13 -11.75
C LEU A 80 -0.88 10.52 -11.61
N SER A 81 -1.26 10.17 -10.39
CA SER A 81 -2.57 9.56 -10.08
C SER A 81 -3.76 10.52 -10.20
N LEU A 82 -3.52 11.83 -10.18
CA LEU A 82 -4.59 12.83 -10.21
C LEU A 82 -4.83 13.41 -11.61
N VAL A 83 -3.79 13.51 -12.43
CA VAL A 83 -3.83 14.21 -13.73
C VAL A 83 -3.87 13.23 -14.90
N ILE A 84 -3.38 12.00 -14.71
CA ILE A 84 -3.34 10.98 -15.77
C ILE A 84 -4.34 9.88 -15.46
N ASP A 85 -5.24 9.64 -16.40
CA ASP A 85 -6.17 8.53 -16.33
C ASP A 85 -5.45 7.20 -16.61
N SER A 86 -5.83 6.13 -15.90
CA SER A 86 -5.29 4.77 -16.09
C SER A 86 -5.49 4.22 -17.52
N THR A 87 -6.44 4.75 -18.27
CA THR A 87 -6.70 4.41 -19.67
C THR A 87 -5.86 5.21 -20.66
N SER A 88 -5.11 6.19 -20.19
CA SER A 88 -4.33 7.10 -21.04
C SER A 88 -3.07 6.43 -21.58
N GLN A 89 -2.86 6.51 -22.90
CA GLN A 89 -1.61 6.06 -23.54
C GLN A 89 -0.36 6.80 -23.00
N VAL A 90 -0.53 7.98 -22.44
CA VAL A 90 0.54 8.78 -21.82
C VAL A 90 1.14 8.04 -20.62
N LEU A 91 0.36 7.19 -19.93
CA LEU A 91 0.82 6.41 -18.80
C LEU A 91 1.93 5.41 -19.20
N LEU A 92 1.91 4.87 -20.42
CA LEU A 92 2.97 4.00 -20.92
C LEU A 92 4.35 4.69 -20.95
N LEU A 93 4.36 6.01 -21.17
CA LEU A 93 5.61 6.78 -21.12
C LEU A 93 6.19 6.88 -19.70
N ALA A 94 5.33 6.81 -18.67
CA ALA A 94 5.77 6.80 -17.29
C ALA A 94 6.44 5.48 -16.91
N THR A 95 6.04 4.36 -17.51
CA THR A 95 6.49 3.01 -17.12
C THR A 95 8.01 2.86 -17.15
N SER A 96 8.65 3.35 -18.22
CA SER A 96 10.11 3.28 -18.36
C SER A 96 10.83 4.12 -17.29
N THR A 97 10.29 5.28 -16.94
CA THR A 97 10.83 6.13 -15.88
C THR A 97 10.64 5.50 -14.51
N ILE A 98 9.45 4.95 -14.22
CA ILE A 98 9.16 4.23 -12.98
C ILE A 98 10.13 3.05 -12.83
N LYS A 99 10.34 2.27 -13.90
CA LYS A 99 11.30 1.15 -13.89
C LYS A 99 12.71 1.60 -13.54
N LYS A 100 13.19 2.68 -14.18
CA LYS A 100 14.49 3.25 -13.88
C LYS A 100 14.60 3.72 -12.43
N ASP A 101 13.53 4.30 -11.88
CA ASP A 101 13.49 4.79 -10.52
C ASP A 101 13.45 3.63 -9.49
N LEU A 102 12.80 2.51 -9.79
CA LEU A 102 12.87 1.29 -8.98
C LEU A 102 14.29 0.72 -8.91
N GLN A 103 15.04 0.81 -9.99
CA GLN A 103 16.43 0.34 -10.09
C GLN A 103 17.45 1.32 -9.51
N ASN A 104 17.03 2.51 -9.07
CA ASN A 104 17.91 3.52 -8.51
C ASN A 104 18.39 3.10 -7.12
N LYS A 105 19.64 2.67 -7.01
CA LYS A 105 20.26 2.24 -5.74
C LYS A 105 20.77 3.41 -4.89
N ASP A 106 20.86 4.61 -5.46
CA ASP A 106 21.44 5.78 -4.80
C ASP A 106 20.42 6.53 -3.93
N SER A 107 19.11 6.30 -4.14
CA SER A 107 18.05 6.95 -3.38
C SER A 107 16.87 6.02 -3.12
N THR A 108 16.72 5.61 -1.87
CA THR A 108 15.58 4.83 -1.37
C THR A 108 14.27 5.64 -1.40
N GLU A 109 14.37 6.95 -1.32
CA GLU A 109 13.24 7.86 -1.41
C GLU A 109 12.62 7.86 -2.81
N ILE A 110 13.47 7.85 -3.86
CA ILE A 110 12.99 7.74 -5.24
C ILE A 110 12.34 6.37 -5.49
N GLN A 111 12.96 5.29 -5.00
CA GLN A 111 12.35 3.96 -5.06
C GLN A 111 10.98 3.93 -4.38
N ALA A 112 10.86 4.56 -3.20
CA ALA A 112 9.61 4.66 -2.46
C ALA A 112 8.52 5.44 -3.22
N LEU A 113 8.87 6.51 -3.94
CA LEU A 113 7.94 7.24 -4.81
C LEU A 113 7.46 6.36 -5.97
N ALA A 114 8.36 5.64 -6.63
CA ALA A 114 8.03 4.74 -7.73
C ALA A 114 7.11 3.60 -7.28
N LEU A 115 7.37 3.00 -6.12
CA LEU A 115 6.53 1.96 -5.53
C LEU A 115 5.12 2.46 -5.18
N ASN A 116 5.00 3.69 -4.65
CA ASN A 116 3.69 4.29 -4.42
C ASN A 116 2.90 4.48 -5.71
N ALA A 117 3.57 4.96 -6.77
CA ALA A 117 2.91 5.14 -8.06
C ALA A 117 2.36 3.81 -8.63
N ILE A 118 3.07 2.70 -8.43
CA ILE A 118 2.56 1.37 -8.79
C ILE A 118 1.28 1.06 -8.01
N GLY A 119 1.26 1.39 -6.71
CA GLY A 119 0.06 1.23 -5.89
C GLY A 119 -1.15 2.01 -6.39
N ASP A 120 -0.92 3.19 -6.98
CA ASP A 120 -1.98 4.13 -7.36
C ASP A 120 -2.49 3.95 -8.81
N VAL A 121 -1.59 3.67 -9.77
CA VAL A 121 -1.93 3.78 -11.20
C VAL A 121 -1.56 2.57 -12.06
N CYS A 122 -1.16 1.45 -11.45
CA CYS A 122 -0.63 0.31 -12.20
C CYS A 122 -1.69 -0.38 -13.07
N THR A 123 -1.49 -0.35 -14.38
CA THR A 123 -2.29 -1.13 -15.34
C THR A 123 -1.76 -2.57 -15.43
N PRO A 124 -2.54 -3.53 -15.96
CA PRO A 124 -2.06 -4.90 -16.15
C PRO A 124 -0.75 -5.01 -16.95
N ASP A 125 -0.56 -4.16 -17.96
CA ASP A 125 0.66 -4.16 -18.75
C ASP A 125 1.86 -3.64 -17.94
N MET A 126 1.66 -2.58 -17.17
CA MET A 126 2.68 -2.09 -16.23
C MET A 126 3.01 -3.13 -15.16
N CYS A 127 2.02 -3.87 -14.65
CA CYS A 127 2.23 -4.94 -13.67
C CYS A 127 3.18 -6.01 -14.23
N ARG A 128 2.97 -6.47 -15.47
CA ARG A 128 3.84 -7.46 -16.12
C ARG A 128 5.25 -6.95 -16.33
N GLU A 129 5.40 -5.67 -16.67
CA GLU A 129 6.71 -5.06 -16.93
C GLU A 129 7.49 -4.75 -15.64
N LEU A 130 6.80 -4.28 -14.59
CA LEU A 130 7.44 -3.79 -13.36
C LEU A 130 7.49 -4.82 -12.24
N GLY A 131 6.67 -5.86 -12.27
CA GLY A 131 6.50 -6.78 -11.16
C GLY A 131 7.79 -7.48 -10.73
N MET A 132 8.64 -7.89 -11.66
CA MET A 132 9.93 -8.50 -11.32
C MET A 132 10.90 -7.53 -10.63
N GLU A 133 10.85 -6.24 -10.99
CA GLU A 133 11.67 -5.22 -10.34
C GLU A 133 11.21 -5.00 -8.89
N VAL A 134 9.88 -4.99 -8.65
CA VAL A 134 9.31 -4.89 -7.31
C VAL A 134 9.70 -6.11 -6.46
N ALA A 135 9.58 -7.32 -7.01
CA ALA A 135 10.00 -8.56 -6.33
C ALA A 135 11.50 -8.56 -5.95
N ASN A 136 12.34 -8.04 -6.84
CA ASN A 136 13.77 -7.91 -6.59
C ASN A 136 14.07 -6.94 -5.44
N LEU A 137 13.29 -5.86 -5.30
CA LEU A 137 13.43 -4.93 -4.18
C LEU A 137 13.11 -5.59 -2.85
N ILE A 138 12.09 -6.43 -2.76
CA ILE A 138 11.78 -7.17 -1.52
C ILE A 138 12.96 -8.02 -1.05
N GLN A 139 13.66 -8.69 -1.97
CA GLN A 139 14.78 -9.56 -1.61
C GLN A 139 16.06 -8.82 -1.29
N ASN A 140 16.36 -7.76 -2.05
CA ASN A 140 17.69 -7.19 -2.10
C ASN A 140 17.84 -5.87 -1.33
N THR A 141 16.74 -5.24 -0.91
CA THR A 141 16.84 -4.00 -0.15
C THR A 141 17.08 -4.26 1.35
N GLY A 142 17.96 -3.45 1.94
CA GLY A 142 18.11 -3.37 3.39
C GLY A 142 17.17 -2.34 4.05
N ASP A 143 16.49 -1.51 3.26
CA ASP A 143 15.60 -0.48 3.77
C ASP A 143 14.19 -1.04 4.01
N SER A 144 13.75 -1.04 5.29
CA SER A 144 12.45 -1.56 5.70
C SER A 144 11.28 -0.77 5.10
N ASN A 145 11.45 0.52 4.84
CA ASN A 145 10.41 1.35 4.24
C ASN A 145 10.20 1.00 2.75
N VAL A 146 11.30 0.78 2.02
CA VAL A 146 11.23 0.30 0.62
C VAL A 146 10.63 -1.10 0.57
N LYS A 147 11.07 -2.01 1.45
CA LYS A 147 10.56 -3.39 1.52
C LYS A 147 9.06 -3.43 1.78
N LYS A 148 8.58 -2.67 2.77
CA LYS A 148 7.15 -2.52 3.08
C LYS A 148 6.36 -2.01 1.87
N ARG A 149 6.83 -0.95 1.20
CA ARG A 149 6.16 -0.37 0.04
C ARG A 149 6.16 -1.31 -1.16
N ALA A 150 7.23 -2.06 -1.35
CA ALA A 150 7.31 -3.08 -2.38
C ALA A 150 6.27 -4.18 -2.15
N ALA A 151 6.10 -4.67 -0.92
CA ALA A 151 5.05 -5.62 -0.59
C ALA A 151 3.64 -5.05 -0.84
N CYS A 152 3.39 -3.78 -0.49
CA CYS A 152 2.11 -3.12 -0.80
C CYS A 152 1.87 -2.97 -2.31
N ALA A 153 2.91 -2.63 -3.08
CA ALA A 153 2.83 -2.56 -4.54
C ALA A 153 2.52 -3.93 -5.16
N GLU A 154 3.12 -5.00 -4.64
CA GLU A 154 2.82 -6.36 -5.09
C GLU A 154 1.38 -6.79 -4.84
N VAL A 155 0.74 -6.32 -3.77
CA VAL A 155 -0.70 -6.55 -3.56
C VAL A 155 -1.51 -6.06 -4.76
N VAL A 156 -1.19 -4.87 -5.27
CA VAL A 156 -1.87 -4.30 -6.45
C VAL A 156 -1.52 -5.07 -7.72
N ILE A 157 -0.26 -5.47 -7.88
CA ILE A 157 0.19 -6.28 -9.02
C ILE A 157 -0.57 -7.61 -9.06
N ILE A 158 -0.70 -8.30 -7.93
CA ILE A 158 -1.43 -9.58 -7.85
C ILE A 158 -2.93 -9.41 -8.08
N LYS A 159 -3.52 -8.30 -7.62
CA LYS A 159 -4.93 -7.98 -7.92
C LYS A 159 -5.19 -7.89 -9.42
N ASN A 160 -4.28 -7.28 -10.15
CA ASN A 160 -4.39 -7.02 -11.58
C ASN A 160 -3.87 -8.20 -12.44
N CYS A 161 -2.85 -8.92 -11.98
CA CYS A 161 -2.17 -10.01 -12.69
C CYS A 161 -1.96 -11.24 -11.77
N PRO A 162 -3.01 -12.01 -11.46
CA PRO A 162 -2.91 -13.18 -10.57
C PRO A 162 -1.96 -14.27 -11.08
N GLU A 163 -1.68 -14.30 -12.38
CA GLU A 163 -0.73 -15.23 -12.98
C GLU A 163 0.70 -15.07 -12.47
N MET A 164 1.04 -13.94 -11.90
CA MET A 164 2.38 -13.65 -11.36
C MET A 164 2.62 -14.24 -9.97
N ILE A 165 1.59 -14.73 -9.28
CA ILE A 165 1.66 -15.22 -7.90
C ILE A 165 2.80 -16.21 -7.69
N ASP A 166 2.99 -17.18 -8.61
CA ASP A 166 4.01 -18.20 -8.44
C ASP A 166 5.44 -17.65 -8.41
N SER A 167 5.68 -16.48 -9.03
CA SER A 167 6.97 -15.80 -9.03
C SER A 167 7.30 -15.13 -7.69
N TYR A 168 6.29 -14.92 -6.84
CA TYR A 168 6.43 -14.21 -5.56
C TYR A 168 6.45 -15.13 -4.33
N ILE A 169 6.05 -16.38 -4.46
CA ILE A 169 5.94 -17.31 -3.32
C ILE A 169 7.27 -17.43 -2.58
N ASP A 170 8.39 -17.49 -3.30
CA ASP A 170 9.72 -17.64 -2.71
C ASP A 170 10.22 -16.37 -1.99
N LYS A 171 9.50 -15.24 -2.15
CA LYS A 171 9.81 -13.97 -1.48
C LYS A 171 9.10 -13.81 -0.14
N ILE A 172 8.05 -14.59 0.09
CA ILE A 172 7.20 -14.50 1.30
C ILE A 172 8.03 -14.63 2.59
N PRO A 173 8.99 -15.57 2.74
CA PRO A 173 9.77 -15.68 3.97
C PRO A 173 10.49 -14.38 4.34
N THR A 174 11.05 -13.68 3.36
CA THR A 174 11.77 -12.41 3.56
C THR A 174 10.90 -11.31 4.19
N LEU A 175 9.58 -11.35 3.94
CA LEU A 175 8.62 -10.40 4.50
C LEU A 175 8.11 -10.87 5.87
N LEU A 176 7.76 -12.15 6.01
CA LEU A 176 7.14 -12.67 7.23
C LEU A 176 8.14 -12.83 8.38
N GLU A 177 9.40 -13.08 8.09
CA GLU A 177 10.47 -13.24 9.08
C GLU A 177 11.21 -11.93 9.38
N ASP A 178 10.76 -10.81 8.79
CA ASP A 178 11.35 -9.49 9.04
C ASP A 178 11.04 -9.02 10.46
N ARG A 179 12.03 -8.43 11.13
CA ARG A 179 11.87 -7.93 12.51
C ARG A 179 11.02 -6.68 12.60
N THR A 180 10.81 -6.00 11.49
CA THR A 180 10.03 -4.76 11.42
C THR A 180 8.54 -5.07 11.29
N HIS A 181 7.74 -4.73 12.29
CA HIS A 181 6.30 -4.98 12.34
C HIS A 181 5.56 -4.54 11.06
N SER A 182 5.90 -3.36 10.54
CA SER A 182 5.25 -2.85 9.31
C SER A 182 5.61 -3.63 8.04
N VAL A 183 6.78 -4.28 7.99
CA VAL A 183 7.15 -5.18 6.87
C VAL A 183 6.39 -6.49 6.99
N CYS A 184 6.37 -7.08 8.19
CA CYS A 184 5.61 -8.31 8.46
C CYS A 184 4.12 -8.10 8.14
N LEU A 185 3.53 -7.00 8.60
CA LEU A 185 2.14 -6.62 8.32
C LEU A 185 1.85 -6.56 6.82
N SER A 186 2.70 -5.88 6.04
CA SER A 186 2.54 -5.80 4.58
C SER A 186 2.72 -7.16 3.89
N GLY A 187 3.61 -8.02 4.42
CA GLY A 187 3.79 -9.38 3.97
C GLY A 187 2.55 -10.25 4.21
N ILE A 188 1.92 -10.14 5.38
CA ILE A 188 0.67 -10.85 5.69
C ILE A 188 -0.46 -10.39 4.74
N TYR A 189 -0.58 -9.08 4.49
CA TYR A 189 -1.54 -8.55 3.51
C TYR A 189 -1.33 -9.15 2.12
N LEU A 190 -0.08 -9.22 1.68
CA LEU A 190 0.26 -9.82 0.39
C LEU A 190 -0.15 -11.30 0.33
N VAL A 191 0.16 -12.07 1.38
CA VAL A 191 -0.18 -13.49 1.46
C VAL A 191 -1.70 -13.70 1.44
N ILE A 192 -2.46 -12.91 2.21
CA ILE A 192 -3.93 -12.99 2.21
C ILE A 192 -4.49 -12.72 0.81
N GLU A 193 -3.99 -11.71 0.09
CA GLU A 193 -4.43 -11.43 -1.27
C GLU A 193 -4.06 -12.57 -2.24
N MET A 194 -2.89 -13.16 -2.09
CA MET A 194 -2.47 -14.35 -2.87
C MET A 194 -3.43 -15.53 -2.63
N ILE A 195 -3.80 -15.80 -1.37
CA ILE A 195 -4.74 -16.86 -1.01
C ILE A 195 -6.11 -16.59 -1.65
N ASN A 196 -6.60 -15.36 -1.58
CA ASN A 196 -7.88 -14.96 -2.16
C ASN A 196 -7.92 -15.17 -3.68
N LYS A 197 -6.82 -14.95 -4.39
CA LYS A 197 -6.72 -15.15 -5.85
C LYS A 197 -6.41 -16.59 -6.24
N LYS A 198 -5.62 -17.30 -5.45
CA LYS A 198 -5.17 -18.68 -5.72
C LYS A 198 -5.16 -19.51 -4.42
N PRO A 199 -6.31 -20.07 -4.00
CA PRO A 199 -6.43 -20.80 -2.72
C PRO A 199 -5.44 -21.98 -2.57
N ALA A 200 -4.98 -22.58 -3.65
CA ALA A 200 -3.99 -23.66 -3.60
C ALA A 200 -2.66 -23.30 -2.92
N ILE A 201 -2.39 -22.00 -2.75
CA ILE A 201 -1.20 -21.52 -2.03
C ILE A 201 -1.27 -21.82 -0.54
N ILE A 202 -2.43 -22.03 0.04
CA ILE A 202 -2.62 -22.31 1.48
C ILE A 202 -1.66 -23.43 1.92
N GLU A 203 -1.51 -24.49 1.13
CA GLU A 203 -0.62 -25.60 1.46
C GLU A 203 0.85 -25.21 1.64
N LYS A 204 1.30 -24.17 0.90
CA LYS A 204 2.66 -23.64 1.04
C LYS A 204 2.79 -22.68 2.24
N ILE A 205 1.69 -22.08 2.68
CA ILE A 205 1.65 -21.11 3.78
C ILE A 205 1.41 -21.77 5.13
N LYS A 206 0.75 -22.94 5.20
CA LYS A 206 0.52 -23.68 6.44
C LYS A 206 1.79 -23.88 7.29
N LYS A 207 2.94 -24.07 6.67
CA LYS A 207 4.22 -24.22 7.37
C LYS A 207 4.60 -23.01 8.25
N TYR A 208 4.02 -21.83 8.02
CA TYR A 208 4.26 -20.63 8.81
C TYR A 208 3.29 -20.47 9.98
N HIS A 209 2.30 -21.38 10.14
CA HIS A 209 1.28 -21.28 11.21
C HIS A 209 1.92 -21.11 12.59
N SER A 210 2.83 -22.02 12.98
CA SER A 210 3.52 -21.95 14.28
C SER A 210 4.32 -20.66 14.48
N MET A 211 4.81 -20.05 13.41
CA MET A 211 5.47 -18.76 13.47
C MET A 211 4.46 -17.65 13.80
N PHE A 212 3.29 -17.64 13.17
CA PHE A 212 2.23 -16.67 13.46
C PHE A 212 1.75 -16.79 14.92
N VAL A 213 1.53 -18.02 15.42
CA VAL A 213 1.16 -18.26 16.83
C VAL A 213 2.22 -17.72 17.79
N LYS A 214 3.50 -17.99 17.53
CA LYS A 214 4.60 -17.48 18.35
C LYS A 214 4.67 -15.96 18.31
N TYR A 215 4.47 -15.37 17.14
CA TYR A 215 4.52 -13.93 16.96
C TYR A 215 3.37 -13.24 17.71
N GLU A 216 2.14 -13.76 17.60
CA GLU A 216 1.00 -13.27 18.36
C GLU A 216 1.26 -13.36 19.87
N LYS A 217 1.68 -14.52 20.38
CA LYS A 217 2.05 -14.71 21.79
C LYS A 217 3.12 -13.70 22.24
N SER A 218 4.08 -13.36 21.38
CA SER A 218 5.10 -12.36 21.69
C SER A 218 4.52 -10.94 21.82
N LEU A 219 3.56 -10.56 20.97
CA LEU A 219 2.87 -9.27 21.05
C LEU A 219 2.03 -9.13 22.31
N LEU A 220 1.48 -10.25 22.82
CA LEU A 220 0.70 -10.27 24.05
C LEU A 220 1.57 -10.21 25.32
N SER A 221 2.81 -10.70 25.25
CA SER A 221 3.71 -10.86 26.41
C SER A 221 4.76 -9.78 26.55
N VAL A 222 4.97 -8.96 25.51
CA VAL A 222 6.09 -8.02 25.46
C VAL A 222 5.84 -6.80 26.36
N SER A 223 6.90 -6.43 27.07
CA SER A 223 7.05 -5.16 27.73
C SER A 223 6.71 -3.99 26.80
N TYR A 224 5.99 -3.04 27.32
CA TYR A 224 5.55 -1.79 26.73
C TYR A 224 6.44 -1.26 25.60
N SER A 225 5.91 -1.25 24.39
CA SER A 225 6.51 -0.63 23.20
C SER A 225 5.67 0.57 22.78
N PRO A 226 5.97 1.78 23.27
CA PRO A 226 5.11 2.97 23.10
C PRO A 226 4.84 3.33 21.64
N GLU A 227 5.77 3.01 20.75
CA GLU A 227 5.64 3.30 19.30
C GLU A 227 4.58 2.47 18.59
N PHE A 228 4.21 1.30 19.15
CA PHE A 228 3.21 0.40 18.60
C PHE A 228 1.97 0.28 19.48
N ASP A 229 1.97 0.92 20.65
CA ASP A 229 0.85 0.85 21.58
C ASP A 229 -0.35 1.69 21.12
N VAL A 230 -1.52 1.08 21.13
CA VAL A 230 -2.80 1.77 20.91
C VAL A 230 -3.76 1.40 22.04
N ASN A 231 -3.96 2.32 22.96
CA ASN A 231 -4.85 2.14 24.12
C ASN A 231 -4.49 0.94 25.01
N GLY A 232 -3.20 0.67 25.21
CA GLY A 232 -2.69 -0.41 26.04
C GLY A 232 -2.61 -1.76 25.34
N ILE A 233 -2.83 -1.81 24.03
CA ILE A 233 -2.66 -3.02 23.21
C ILE A 233 -1.50 -2.80 22.24
N THR A 234 -0.53 -3.69 22.26
CA THR A 234 0.67 -3.63 21.41
C THR A 234 0.32 -4.03 19.98
N ASP A 235 0.51 -3.12 19.04
CA ASP A 235 0.31 -3.29 17.59
C ASP A 235 -0.98 -4.05 17.20
N PRO A 236 -2.16 -3.50 17.52
CA PRO A 236 -3.43 -4.17 17.25
C PRO A 236 -3.69 -4.39 15.75
N PHE A 237 -3.06 -3.61 14.89
CA PHE A 237 -3.18 -3.79 13.44
C PHE A 237 -2.49 -5.06 12.96
N LEU A 238 -1.30 -5.34 13.50
CA LEU A 238 -0.57 -6.57 13.19
C LEU A 238 -1.26 -7.78 13.81
N GLN A 239 -1.69 -7.70 15.09
CA GLN A 239 -2.46 -8.75 15.74
C GLN A 239 -3.71 -9.13 14.94
N ALA A 240 -4.52 -8.14 14.54
CA ALA A 240 -5.73 -8.40 13.74
C ALA A 240 -5.41 -9.15 12.42
N LYS A 241 -4.29 -8.83 11.76
CA LYS A 241 -3.90 -9.50 10.52
C LYS A 241 -3.30 -10.88 10.74
N ILE A 242 -2.61 -11.09 11.84
CA ILE A 242 -2.16 -12.42 12.25
C ILE A 242 -3.38 -13.32 12.55
N LEU A 243 -4.36 -12.81 13.28
CA LEU A 243 -5.62 -13.54 13.53
C LEU A 243 -6.37 -13.87 12.23
N GLU A 244 -6.42 -12.90 11.29
CA GLU A 244 -7.04 -13.12 9.99
C GLU A 244 -6.34 -14.20 9.16
N ILE A 245 -5.00 -14.25 9.12
CA ILE A 245 -4.30 -15.26 8.34
C ILE A 245 -4.42 -16.66 8.96
N MET A 246 -4.55 -16.75 10.29
CA MET A 246 -4.71 -18.02 11.00
C MET A 246 -5.99 -18.75 10.60
N GLN A 247 -7.07 -18.07 10.22
CA GLN A 247 -8.27 -18.71 9.69
C GLN A 247 -8.01 -19.58 8.44
N TYR A 248 -7.03 -19.20 7.63
CA TYR A 248 -6.66 -19.96 6.43
C TYR A 248 -5.69 -21.09 6.75
N THR A 249 -4.73 -20.85 7.65
CA THR A 249 -3.66 -21.81 7.93
C THR A 249 -4.09 -22.93 8.88
N ALA A 250 -5.07 -22.70 9.76
CA ALA A 250 -5.62 -23.70 10.69
C ALA A 250 -6.88 -24.38 10.16
N LYS A 251 -7.41 -23.97 9.01
CA LYS A 251 -8.65 -24.52 8.48
C LYS A 251 -8.53 -26.04 8.27
N ASP A 252 -9.54 -26.77 8.76
CA ASP A 252 -9.67 -28.22 8.65
C ASP A 252 -8.59 -29.05 9.41
N ASP A 253 -7.80 -28.41 10.29
CA ASP A 253 -6.79 -29.06 11.12
C ASP A 253 -7.16 -28.90 12.61
N LYS A 254 -7.57 -30.00 13.25
CA LYS A 254 -8.05 -30.00 14.64
C LYS A 254 -6.99 -29.54 15.64
N ASP A 255 -5.76 -30.02 15.48
CA ASP A 255 -4.68 -29.74 16.44
C ASP A 255 -4.33 -28.24 16.39
N LEU A 256 -4.31 -27.66 15.19
CA LEU A 256 -4.08 -26.21 15.00
C LEU A 256 -5.26 -25.38 15.52
N ILE A 257 -6.49 -25.84 15.33
CA ILE A 257 -7.69 -25.16 15.86
C ILE A 257 -7.68 -25.17 17.40
N ASP A 258 -7.31 -26.26 18.04
CA ASP A 258 -7.23 -26.37 19.51
C ASP A 258 -6.11 -25.46 20.06
N GLU A 259 -4.96 -25.33 19.37
CA GLU A 259 -3.91 -24.36 19.73
C GLU A 259 -4.40 -22.91 19.67
N LEU A 260 -5.28 -22.58 18.72
CA LEU A 260 -5.86 -21.24 18.59
C LEU A 260 -6.86 -20.92 19.70
N ALA A 261 -7.54 -21.90 20.29
CA ALA A 261 -8.48 -21.68 21.39
C ALA A 261 -7.80 -20.98 22.58
N ASP A 262 -6.66 -21.52 23.02
CA ASP A 262 -5.87 -20.93 24.13
C ASP A 262 -5.36 -19.54 23.79
N LEU A 263 -4.96 -19.34 22.53
CA LEU A 263 -4.50 -18.05 22.05
C LEU A 263 -5.62 -17.00 22.10
N PHE A 264 -6.82 -17.34 21.64
CA PHE A 264 -7.96 -16.43 21.62
C PHE A 264 -8.40 -16.02 23.04
N VAL A 265 -8.38 -16.94 24.01
CA VAL A 265 -8.61 -16.63 25.42
C VAL A 265 -7.57 -15.62 25.93
N SER A 266 -6.30 -15.82 25.55
CA SER A 266 -5.23 -14.89 25.94
C SER A 266 -5.42 -13.48 25.34
N VAL A 267 -5.81 -13.39 24.07
CA VAL A 267 -6.10 -12.10 23.39
C VAL A 267 -7.32 -11.45 24.04
N GLN A 268 -8.38 -12.21 24.31
CA GLN A 268 -9.60 -11.69 24.93
C GLN A 268 -9.32 -11.06 26.31
N SER A 269 -8.52 -11.72 27.14
CA SER A 269 -8.20 -11.22 28.49
C SER A 269 -7.52 -9.84 28.48
N ILE A 270 -6.68 -9.57 27.47
CA ILE A 270 -5.99 -8.27 27.30
C ILE A 270 -6.93 -7.21 26.72
N THR A 271 -7.90 -7.63 25.90
CA THR A 271 -8.82 -6.70 25.21
C THR A 271 -9.96 -6.21 26.08
N GLU A 272 -10.26 -6.86 27.21
CA GLU A 272 -11.37 -6.49 28.11
C GLU A 272 -11.25 -5.06 28.66
N SER A 273 -10.03 -4.57 28.90
CA SER A 273 -9.77 -3.23 29.42
C SER A 273 -9.83 -2.12 28.36
N SER A 274 -9.75 -2.45 27.07
CA SER A 274 -9.64 -1.51 25.96
C SER A 274 -10.90 -1.51 25.07
N ARG A 275 -11.75 -0.48 25.20
CA ARG A 275 -13.07 -0.49 24.54
C ARG A 275 -13.01 -0.59 23.02
N GLN A 276 -12.42 0.40 22.33
CA GLN A 276 -12.48 0.43 20.85
C GLN A 276 -11.50 -0.52 20.20
N THR A 277 -10.24 -0.47 20.60
CA THR A 277 -9.18 -1.33 20.06
C THR A 277 -9.41 -2.79 20.40
N GLY A 278 -9.85 -3.07 21.64
CA GLY A 278 -10.21 -4.43 22.08
C GLY A 278 -11.36 -5.00 21.26
N TYR A 279 -12.41 -4.24 20.99
CA TYR A 279 -13.52 -4.70 20.14
C TYR A 279 -13.12 -5.04 18.72
N ALA A 280 -12.13 -4.35 18.15
CA ALA A 280 -11.63 -4.69 16.83
C ALA A 280 -10.95 -6.06 16.80
N LEU A 281 -10.15 -6.39 17.81
CA LEU A 281 -9.53 -7.72 17.93
C LEU A 281 -10.54 -8.80 18.24
N GLN A 282 -11.48 -8.56 19.15
CA GLN A 282 -12.58 -9.49 19.44
C GLN A 282 -13.42 -9.78 18.19
N TYR A 283 -13.72 -8.77 17.40
CA TYR A 283 -14.41 -8.96 16.11
C TYR A 283 -13.62 -9.89 15.18
N GLU A 284 -12.30 -9.70 15.08
CA GLU A 284 -11.45 -10.54 14.21
C GLU A 284 -11.36 -11.98 14.74
N ILE A 285 -11.33 -12.19 16.07
CA ILE A 285 -11.42 -13.51 16.68
C ILE A 285 -12.74 -14.19 16.30
N ILE A 286 -13.88 -13.51 16.48
CA ILE A 286 -15.20 -14.06 16.15
C ILE A 286 -15.29 -14.43 14.67
N LYS A 287 -14.78 -13.54 13.80
CA LYS A 287 -14.73 -13.80 12.36
C LYS A 287 -13.87 -15.02 12.03
N THR A 288 -12.73 -15.16 12.68
CA THR A 288 -11.83 -16.32 12.51
C THR A 288 -12.49 -17.60 12.98
N ILE A 289 -13.10 -17.63 14.16
CA ILE A 289 -13.84 -18.79 14.69
C ILE A 289 -14.97 -19.22 13.75
N ASN A 290 -15.72 -18.28 13.20
CA ASN A 290 -16.80 -18.56 12.27
C ASN A 290 -16.32 -19.17 10.94
N ASN A 291 -15.10 -18.84 10.50
CA ASN A 291 -14.51 -19.37 9.28
C ASN A 291 -13.75 -20.69 9.49
N LEU A 292 -13.46 -21.05 10.75
CA LEU A 292 -12.90 -22.33 11.13
C LEU A 292 -14.02 -23.36 11.33
N ASN A 293 -13.74 -24.65 11.07
CA ASN A 293 -14.61 -25.75 11.46
C ASN A 293 -14.47 -26.04 12.97
N ALA A 294 -14.64 -24.99 13.78
CA ALA A 294 -14.42 -25.02 15.21
C ALA A 294 -15.47 -25.86 15.95
N SER A 295 -15.05 -26.46 17.07
CA SER A 295 -15.94 -27.19 17.99
C SER A 295 -17.02 -26.28 18.61
N SER A 296 -18.11 -26.87 19.13
CA SER A 296 -19.14 -26.11 19.83
C SER A 296 -18.61 -25.36 21.05
N GLY A 297 -17.61 -25.94 21.76
CA GLY A 297 -16.97 -25.29 22.91
C GLY A 297 -16.14 -24.04 22.56
N MET A 298 -15.61 -23.94 21.35
CA MET A 298 -14.89 -22.74 20.89
C MET A 298 -15.83 -21.62 20.44
N ARG A 299 -17.08 -21.97 20.12
CA ARG A 299 -18.13 -21.03 19.69
C ARG A 299 -18.97 -20.48 20.83
N SER A 300 -18.94 -21.13 22.01
CA SER A 300 -19.62 -20.71 23.25
C SER A 300 -18.77 -19.70 24.04
#